data_c19f22e05df734b83cfceedd51e18d83
#
_entry.id   c19f22e05df734b83cfceedd51e18d83
#
_cell.length_a   1.000
_cell.length_b   1.000
_cell.length_c   1.000
_cell.angle_alpha   90.00
_cell.angle_beta   90.00
_cell.angle_gamma   90.00
#
_symmetry.space_group_name_H-M   'P 1'
#
loop_
_entity.id
_entity.type
_entity.pdbx_description
1 polymer ?
#
loop_
_entity_poly.entity_id
_entity_poly.type
_entity_poly.pdbx_seq_one_letter_code
_entity_poly.pdbx_strand_id
1 'polypeptide(L)'
;MTFINPVLIDIPMPIRTPRLLIRPKQVGDGAMTAEAVAETWDELHRWMRWAERRDAFTPEAMEIRTRHVMASFILREGIELIGQEAGTGEAVIWCGFHDIDWQGRQCDTGWWVRKSAQHQGFATEAANALARYAFGALGMRRVGLTHSAGNDASRRIAQKLGFAFEGIQRGANILPGGKHADRHCHARFDIAGMPDLSVQW
;
A
#
# COMPACT_ATOMS: atom_id res chain seq x y z
N MET A 1 15.24 4.41 -25.85
CA MET A 1 14.55 5.04 -24.71
C MET A 1 15.60 5.74 -23.87
N THR A 2 15.47 7.03 -23.64
CA THR A 2 16.40 7.76 -22.74
C THR A 2 16.14 7.30 -21.32
N PHE A 3 17.17 6.81 -20.64
CA PHE A 3 17.09 6.43 -19.23
C PHE A 3 16.88 7.70 -18.41
N ILE A 4 15.73 7.83 -17.76
CA ILE A 4 15.48 8.90 -16.80
C ILE A 4 15.86 8.36 -15.43
N ASN A 5 16.74 9.07 -14.72
CA ASN A 5 17.05 8.71 -13.33
C ASN A 5 15.76 8.83 -12.50
N PRO A 6 15.33 7.78 -11.81
CA PRO A 6 14.08 7.77 -11.05
C PRO A 6 13.93 8.95 -10.07
N VAL A 7 15.02 9.43 -9.49
CA VAL A 7 15.00 10.56 -8.56
C VAL A 7 14.45 11.84 -9.19
N LEU A 8 14.54 11.98 -10.51
CA LEU A 8 14.03 13.12 -11.26
C LEU A 8 12.56 12.97 -11.70
N ILE A 9 11.92 11.86 -11.38
CA ILE A 9 10.50 11.64 -11.72
C ILE A 9 9.65 12.42 -10.72
N ASP A 10 8.77 13.28 -11.23
CA ASP A 10 7.79 13.97 -10.41
C ASP A 10 6.72 12.98 -9.91
N ILE A 11 6.44 13.07 -8.62
CA ILE A 11 5.40 12.30 -7.95
C ILE A 11 4.39 13.29 -7.37
N PRO A 12 3.35 13.68 -8.14
CA PRO A 12 2.39 14.68 -7.68
C PRO A 12 1.57 14.15 -6.49
N MET A 13 1.60 14.87 -5.39
CA MET A 13 0.95 14.53 -4.14
C MET A 13 0.29 15.76 -3.51
N PRO A 14 -0.74 15.60 -2.68
CA PRO A 14 -1.36 14.35 -2.23
C PRO A 14 -2.37 13.79 -3.24
N ILE A 15 -2.68 12.48 -3.11
CA ILE A 15 -3.80 11.87 -3.83
C ILE A 15 -5.09 12.13 -3.04
N ARG A 16 -6.11 12.64 -3.69
CA ARG A 16 -7.41 12.95 -3.09
C ARG A 16 -8.50 12.07 -3.68
N THR A 17 -9.32 11.50 -2.83
CA THR A 17 -10.57 10.81 -3.18
C THR A 17 -11.74 11.47 -2.46
N PRO A 18 -13.00 11.04 -2.66
CA PRO A 18 -14.12 11.57 -1.90
C PRO A 18 -13.97 11.48 -0.37
N ARG A 19 -13.28 10.46 0.13
CA ARG A 19 -13.15 10.23 1.57
C ARG A 19 -11.73 10.19 2.10
N LEU A 20 -10.69 10.15 1.23
CA LEU A 20 -9.30 10.00 1.65
C LEU A 20 -8.43 11.14 1.11
N LEU A 21 -7.54 11.60 1.98
CA LEU A 21 -6.34 12.34 1.64
C LEU A 21 -5.14 11.42 1.83
N ILE A 22 -4.55 10.94 0.72
CA ILE A 22 -3.40 10.03 0.76
C ILE A 22 -2.13 10.83 0.48
N ARG A 23 -1.20 10.83 1.42
CA ARG A 23 0.02 11.64 1.39
C ARG A 23 1.27 10.84 1.75
N PRO A 24 2.46 11.29 1.36
CA PRO A 24 3.71 10.77 1.88
C PRO A 24 3.76 10.87 3.41
N LYS A 25 4.52 9.98 4.03
CA LYS A 25 4.85 10.10 5.45
C LYS A 25 5.65 11.36 5.72
N GLN A 26 5.49 11.91 6.91
CA GLN A 26 6.19 13.10 7.37
C GLN A 26 6.67 12.93 8.81
N VAL A 27 7.59 13.77 9.21
CA VAL A 27 8.09 13.83 10.60
C VAL A 27 6.92 14.01 11.55
N GLY A 28 6.86 13.18 12.59
CA GLY A 28 5.79 13.15 13.59
C GLY A 28 4.73 12.07 13.36
N ASP A 29 4.71 11.40 12.20
CA ASP A 29 3.76 10.31 11.93
C ASP A 29 4.04 9.02 12.74
N GLY A 30 5.18 8.96 13.42
CA GLY A 30 5.60 7.76 14.16
C GLY A 30 4.63 7.37 15.27
N ALA A 31 4.20 8.33 16.09
CA ALA A 31 3.32 8.06 17.23
C ALA A 31 1.96 7.48 16.78
N MET A 32 1.29 8.14 15.81
CA MET A 32 0.01 7.65 15.30
C MET A 32 0.15 6.30 14.58
N THR A 33 1.29 6.05 13.92
CA THR A 33 1.55 4.75 13.28
C THR A 33 1.72 3.65 14.33
N ALA A 34 2.43 3.91 15.43
CA ALA A 34 2.58 2.97 16.55
C ALA A 34 1.23 2.63 17.19
N GLU A 35 0.40 3.64 17.42
CA GLU A 35 -0.96 3.46 17.95
C GLU A 35 -1.81 2.58 17.03
N ALA A 36 -1.84 2.88 15.73
CA ALA A 36 -2.60 2.11 14.76
C ALA A 36 -2.10 0.66 14.62
N VAL A 37 -0.78 0.43 14.70
CA VAL A 37 -0.19 -0.92 14.73
C VAL A 37 -0.63 -1.67 15.99
N ALA A 38 -0.58 -1.02 17.16
CA ALA A 38 -0.98 -1.63 18.44
C ALA A 38 -2.47 -2.05 18.43
N GLU A 39 -3.32 -1.22 17.87
CA GLU A 39 -4.76 -1.47 17.70
C GLU A 39 -5.05 -2.62 16.72
N THR A 40 -4.25 -2.74 15.65
CA THR A 40 -4.45 -3.67 14.53
C THR A 40 -3.58 -4.91 14.64
N TRP A 41 -2.91 -5.10 15.78
CA TRP A 41 -1.84 -6.09 15.94
C TRP A 41 -2.20 -7.49 15.46
N ASP A 42 -3.35 -8.04 15.85
CA ASP A 42 -3.71 -9.44 15.58
C ASP A 42 -3.82 -9.71 14.08
N GLU A 43 -4.39 -8.77 13.33
CA GLU A 43 -4.52 -8.85 11.87
C GLU A 43 -3.15 -8.68 11.18
N LEU A 44 -2.34 -7.75 11.65
CA LEU A 44 -1.01 -7.52 11.10
C LEU A 44 -0.09 -8.72 11.37
N HIS A 45 -0.06 -9.22 12.60
CA HIS A 45 0.71 -10.41 12.97
C HIS A 45 0.28 -11.65 12.20
N ARG A 46 -0.97 -11.71 11.77
CA ARG A 46 -1.48 -12.83 10.98
C ARG A 46 -0.96 -12.85 9.54
N TRP A 47 -0.74 -11.68 8.93
CA TRP A 47 -0.50 -11.58 7.48
C TRP A 47 0.81 -10.89 7.09
N MET A 48 1.36 -10.04 7.95
CA MET A 48 2.48 -9.18 7.62
C MET A 48 3.78 -9.71 8.23
N ARG A 49 4.70 -10.18 7.38
CA ARG A 49 6.00 -10.69 7.84
C ARG A 49 6.74 -9.75 8.79
N TRP A 50 6.62 -8.44 8.60
CA TRP A 50 7.30 -7.45 9.44
C TRP A 50 6.69 -7.33 10.85
N ALA A 51 5.48 -7.82 11.09
CA ALA A 51 4.79 -7.77 12.38
C ALA A 51 5.15 -8.99 13.26
N GLU A 52 6.45 -9.20 13.53
CA GLU A 52 6.96 -10.32 14.32
C GLU A 52 6.83 -10.11 15.82
N ARG A 53 7.23 -8.93 16.30
CA ARG A 53 7.35 -8.61 17.70
C ARG A 53 6.60 -7.32 18.00
N ARG A 54 5.57 -7.42 18.85
CA ARG A 54 4.71 -6.29 19.20
C ARG A 54 5.47 -5.15 19.89
N ASP A 55 6.42 -5.50 20.74
CA ASP A 55 7.25 -4.56 21.49
C ASP A 55 8.23 -3.73 20.64
N ALA A 56 8.45 -4.14 19.40
CA ALA A 56 9.31 -3.40 18.46
C ALA A 56 8.63 -2.15 17.83
N PHE A 57 7.32 -1.99 17.99
CA PHE A 57 6.54 -0.90 17.35
C PHE A 57 6.26 0.25 18.33
N THR A 58 7.31 0.75 19.00
CA THR A 58 7.22 1.94 19.85
C THR A 58 7.06 3.21 19.02
N PRO A 59 6.51 4.31 19.57
CA PRO A 59 6.44 5.61 18.87
C PRO A 59 7.79 6.05 18.30
N GLU A 60 8.88 5.87 19.05
CA GLU A 60 10.23 6.22 18.61
C GLU A 60 10.69 5.34 17.45
N ALA A 61 10.52 4.01 17.54
CA ALA A 61 10.87 3.10 16.46
C ALA A 61 10.09 3.40 15.17
N MET A 62 8.82 3.75 15.29
CA MET A 62 7.99 4.14 14.16
C MET A 62 8.38 5.50 13.58
N GLU A 63 8.85 6.43 14.42
CA GLU A 63 9.37 7.71 13.93
C GLU A 63 10.70 7.52 13.17
N ILE A 64 11.59 6.68 13.67
CA ILE A 64 12.83 6.30 12.95
C ILE A 64 12.48 5.68 11.59
N ARG A 65 11.54 4.72 11.56
CA ARG A 65 11.07 4.12 10.32
C ARG A 65 10.45 5.15 9.38
N THR A 66 9.64 6.08 9.90
CA THR A 66 9.03 7.16 9.11
C THR A 66 10.10 7.97 8.37
N ARG A 67 11.19 8.34 9.05
CA ARG A 67 12.30 9.10 8.44
C ARG A 67 13.03 8.30 7.34
N HIS A 68 13.23 7.00 7.53
CA HIS A 68 13.78 6.14 6.48
C HIS A 68 12.83 6.06 5.27
N VAL A 69 11.52 5.91 5.50
CA VAL A 69 10.51 5.90 4.43
C VAL A 69 10.50 7.23 3.66
N MET A 70 10.64 8.36 4.35
CA MET A 70 10.76 9.66 3.69
C MET A 70 12.00 9.73 2.78
N ALA A 71 13.13 9.19 3.22
CA ALA A 71 14.33 9.11 2.40
C ALA A 71 14.11 8.21 1.17
N SER A 72 13.54 7.01 1.34
CA SER A 72 13.19 6.11 0.24
C SER A 72 12.21 6.73 -0.75
N PHE A 73 11.26 7.54 -0.27
CA PHE A 73 10.35 8.29 -1.14
C PHE A 73 11.11 9.30 -2.01
N ILE A 74 12.04 10.06 -1.44
CA ILE A 74 12.88 11.02 -2.18
C ILE A 74 13.75 10.28 -3.20
N LEU A 75 14.32 9.14 -2.83
CA LEU A 75 15.18 8.32 -3.69
C LEU A 75 14.41 7.48 -4.72
N ARG A 76 13.06 7.46 -4.66
CA ARG A 76 12.19 6.65 -5.53
C ARG A 76 12.38 5.14 -5.37
N GLU A 77 12.89 4.70 -4.22
CA GLU A 77 13.08 3.29 -3.87
C GLU A 77 11.79 2.62 -3.37
N GLY A 78 10.90 3.41 -2.77
CA GLY A 78 9.60 2.97 -2.27
C GLY A 78 8.65 4.16 -2.08
N ILE A 79 7.36 3.92 -2.23
CA ILE A 79 6.32 4.94 -2.04
C ILE A 79 5.35 4.43 -0.98
N GLU A 80 5.71 4.63 0.30
CA GLU A 80 4.81 4.35 1.41
C GLU A 80 4.04 5.61 1.81
N LEU A 81 2.72 5.49 1.86
CA LEU A 81 1.78 6.59 2.06
C LEU A 81 0.89 6.34 3.26
N ILE A 82 0.30 7.41 3.78
CA ILE A 82 -0.75 7.38 4.79
C ILE A 82 -2.00 8.00 4.18
N GLY A 83 -3.13 7.29 4.26
CA GLY A 83 -4.45 7.83 3.93
C GLY A 83 -5.16 8.27 5.19
N GLN A 84 -5.54 9.55 5.21
CA GLN A 84 -6.33 10.17 6.25
C GLN A 84 -7.78 10.31 5.76
N GLU A 85 -8.73 10.05 6.63
CA GLU A 85 -10.13 10.32 6.34
C GLU A 85 -10.36 11.83 6.22
N ALA A 86 -10.94 12.27 5.11
CA ALA A 86 -11.08 13.69 4.79
C ALA A 86 -11.95 14.46 5.79
N GLY A 87 -12.95 13.80 6.40
CA GLY A 87 -13.87 14.43 7.35
C GLY A 87 -13.26 14.64 8.74
N THR A 88 -12.41 13.73 9.20
CA THR A 88 -11.86 13.72 10.57
C THR A 88 -10.38 14.09 10.61
N GLY A 89 -9.64 13.88 9.52
CA GLY A 89 -8.18 13.98 9.49
C GLY A 89 -7.46 12.78 10.11
N GLU A 90 -8.20 11.79 10.61
CA GLU A 90 -7.59 10.59 11.22
C GLU A 90 -6.92 9.71 10.19
N ALA A 91 -5.73 9.18 10.52
CA ALA A 91 -5.05 8.20 9.70
C ALA A 91 -5.75 6.84 9.81
N VAL A 92 -6.31 6.38 8.69
CA VAL A 92 -7.14 5.16 8.63
C VAL A 92 -6.48 4.03 7.84
N ILE A 93 -5.54 4.36 6.94
CA ILE A 93 -4.91 3.36 6.06
C ILE A 93 -3.43 3.70 5.80
N TRP A 94 -2.59 2.70 5.81
CA TRP A 94 -1.21 2.72 5.33
C TRP A 94 -1.16 1.94 4.03
N CYS A 95 -0.67 2.57 2.97
CA CYS A 95 -0.73 2.00 1.63
C CYS A 95 0.43 2.51 0.79
N GLY A 96 0.57 2.03 -0.44
CA GLY A 96 1.59 2.54 -1.34
C GLY A 96 2.05 1.54 -2.39
N PHE A 97 3.26 1.77 -2.90
CA PHE A 97 3.88 0.96 -3.92
C PHE A 97 5.23 0.42 -3.45
N HIS A 98 5.50 -0.82 -3.80
CA HIS A 98 6.76 -1.51 -3.57
C HIS A 98 7.18 -2.27 -4.83
N ASP A 99 8.38 -2.83 -4.84
CA ASP A 99 8.95 -3.54 -5.99
C ASP A 99 8.84 -2.70 -7.28
N ILE A 100 9.17 -1.41 -7.17
CA ILE A 100 9.03 -0.45 -8.25
C ILE A 100 10.17 -0.61 -9.25
N ASP A 101 9.83 -1.04 -10.46
CA ASP A 101 10.71 -1.04 -11.62
C ASP A 101 10.32 0.13 -12.55
N TRP A 102 11.04 1.23 -12.40
CA TRP A 102 10.79 2.44 -13.19
C TRP A 102 11.10 2.24 -14.67
N GLN A 103 12.08 1.39 -15.00
CA GLN A 103 12.46 1.10 -16.38
C GLN A 103 11.41 0.18 -17.06
N GLY A 104 11.00 -0.87 -16.37
CA GLY A 104 9.94 -1.78 -16.80
C GLY A 104 8.53 -1.17 -16.67
N ARG A 105 8.41 -0.02 -15.97
CA ARG A 105 7.14 0.68 -15.70
C ARG A 105 6.14 -0.24 -15.02
N GLN A 106 6.57 -0.89 -13.94
CA GLN A 106 5.73 -1.77 -13.14
C GLN A 106 5.99 -1.57 -11.65
N CYS A 107 5.00 -1.86 -10.84
CA CYS A 107 5.10 -1.86 -9.38
C CYS A 107 4.04 -2.79 -8.78
N ASP A 108 4.23 -3.16 -7.53
CA ASP A 108 3.20 -3.81 -6.73
C ASP A 108 2.58 -2.81 -5.75
N THR A 109 1.30 -2.99 -5.44
CA THR A 109 0.59 -2.17 -4.46
C THR A 109 0.20 -2.99 -3.24
N GLY A 110 0.21 -2.34 -2.07
CA GLY A 110 -0.16 -2.96 -0.82
C GLY A 110 -0.77 -1.98 0.17
N TRP A 111 -1.48 -2.51 1.17
CA TRP A 111 -2.13 -1.71 2.22
C TRP A 111 -2.44 -2.53 3.47
N TRP A 112 -2.67 -1.81 4.55
CA TRP A 112 -3.38 -2.28 5.73
C TRP A 112 -4.21 -1.13 6.33
N VAL A 113 -5.32 -1.47 6.97
CA VAL A 113 -6.30 -0.51 7.51
C VAL A 113 -6.31 -0.63 9.03
N ARG A 114 -6.30 0.51 9.72
CA ARG A 114 -6.49 0.61 11.16
C ARG A 114 -7.79 -0.12 11.56
N LYS A 115 -7.75 -0.85 12.67
CA LYS A 115 -8.85 -1.73 13.08
C LYS A 115 -10.19 -1.01 13.20
N SER A 116 -10.22 0.14 13.85
CA SER A 116 -11.42 0.97 13.99
C SER A 116 -12.01 1.45 12.65
N ALA A 117 -11.19 1.50 11.58
CA ALA A 117 -11.60 1.93 10.23
C ALA A 117 -11.85 0.77 9.26
N GLN A 118 -11.75 -0.49 9.72
CA GLN A 118 -12.01 -1.65 8.88
C GLN A 118 -13.50 -1.78 8.51
N HIS A 119 -13.79 -2.55 7.46
CA HIS A 119 -15.14 -2.81 6.94
C HIS A 119 -15.92 -1.58 6.45
N GLN A 120 -15.31 -0.40 6.38
CA GLN A 120 -15.90 0.85 5.90
C GLN A 120 -15.56 1.14 4.43
N GLY A 121 -14.83 0.25 3.75
CA GLY A 121 -14.50 0.37 2.33
C GLY A 121 -13.22 1.17 2.02
N PHE A 122 -12.52 1.73 3.00
CA PHE A 122 -11.30 2.52 2.80
C PHE A 122 -10.21 1.77 2.02
N ALA A 123 -10.01 0.47 2.30
CA ALA A 123 -9.04 -0.33 1.55
C ALA A 123 -9.36 -0.42 0.05
N THR A 124 -10.63 -0.61 -0.30
CA THR A 124 -11.06 -0.67 -1.71
C THR A 124 -10.89 0.69 -2.40
N GLU A 125 -11.24 1.78 -1.70
CA GLU A 125 -11.11 3.14 -2.22
C GLU A 125 -9.65 3.51 -2.44
N ALA A 126 -8.79 3.25 -1.45
CA ALA A 126 -7.36 3.52 -1.57
C ALA A 126 -6.71 2.68 -2.67
N ALA A 127 -7.01 1.38 -2.75
CA ALA A 127 -6.47 0.51 -3.78
C ALA A 127 -6.91 0.94 -5.20
N ASN A 128 -8.16 1.39 -5.36
CA ASN A 128 -8.65 1.98 -6.60
C ASN A 128 -7.90 3.28 -6.94
N ALA A 129 -7.75 4.17 -5.97
CA ALA A 129 -7.03 5.42 -6.15
C ALA A 129 -5.56 5.19 -6.52
N LEU A 130 -4.88 4.26 -5.82
CA LEU A 130 -3.49 3.90 -6.12
C LEU A 130 -3.34 3.32 -7.53
N ALA A 131 -4.22 2.42 -7.96
CA ALA A 131 -4.16 1.89 -9.32
C ALA A 131 -4.33 3.01 -10.37
N ARG A 132 -5.31 3.90 -10.20
CA ARG A 132 -5.51 5.07 -11.09
C ARG A 132 -4.30 5.99 -11.09
N TYR A 133 -3.73 6.25 -9.93
CA TYR A 133 -2.55 7.07 -9.79
C TYR A 133 -1.31 6.42 -10.44
N ALA A 134 -1.10 5.12 -10.26
CA ALA A 134 0.01 4.41 -10.88
C ALA A 134 -0.04 4.49 -12.42
N PHE A 135 -1.20 4.28 -13.02
CA PHE A 135 -1.36 4.38 -14.48
C PHE A 135 -1.34 5.84 -14.98
N GLY A 136 -2.04 6.75 -14.29
CA GLY A 136 -2.21 8.14 -14.71
C GLY A 136 -1.02 9.04 -14.41
N ALA A 137 -0.57 9.07 -13.16
CA ALA A 137 0.49 9.97 -12.71
C ALA A 137 1.89 9.39 -12.87
N LEU A 138 2.09 8.12 -12.48
CA LEU A 138 3.41 7.48 -12.55
C LEU A 138 3.69 6.83 -13.91
N GLY A 139 2.68 6.72 -14.77
CA GLY A 139 2.81 6.14 -16.11
C GLY A 139 3.17 4.65 -16.10
N MET A 140 2.81 3.92 -15.05
CA MET A 140 3.03 2.48 -14.99
C MET A 140 2.25 1.75 -16.09
N ARG A 141 2.75 0.59 -16.50
CA ARG A 141 2.10 -0.31 -17.46
C ARG A 141 1.52 -1.55 -16.81
N ARG A 142 2.01 -1.85 -15.60
CA ARG A 142 1.54 -2.99 -14.82
C ARG A 142 1.51 -2.59 -13.35
N VAL A 143 0.40 -2.90 -12.70
CA VAL A 143 0.27 -2.80 -11.24
C VAL A 143 -0.07 -4.19 -10.72
N GLY A 144 0.83 -4.75 -9.93
CA GLY A 144 0.65 -6.02 -9.25
C GLY A 144 -0.04 -5.86 -7.90
N LEU A 145 -0.68 -6.93 -7.47
CA LEU A 145 -1.26 -7.09 -6.15
C LEU A 145 -1.06 -8.53 -5.72
N THR A 146 -0.43 -8.75 -4.58
CA THR A 146 -0.24 -10.08 -4.04
C THR A 146 -0.87 -10.23 -2.66
N HIS A 147 -1.29 -11.46 -2.32
CA HIS A 147 -1.76 -11.79 -0.98
C HIS A 147 -1.46 -13.24 -0.63
N SER A 148 -1.38 -13.53 0.66
CA SER A 148 -1.25 -14.91 1.14
C SER A 148 -2.55 -15.68 0.94
N ALA A 149 -2.45 -16.99 0.68
CA ALA A 149 -3.57 -17.89 0.70
C ALA A 149 -4.37 -17.75 2.02
N GLY A 150 -5.69 -17.70 1.93
CA GLY A 150 -6.59 -17.46 3.07
C GLY A 150 -6.79 -15.97 3.43
N ASN A 151 -6.08 -15.03 2.84
CA ASN A 151 -6.38 -13.60 3.01
C ASN A 151 -7.54 -13.18 2.07
N ASP A 152 -8.75 -13.57 2.45
CA ASP A 152 -9.95 -13.31 1.66
C ASP A 152 -10.30 -11.82 1.55
N ALA A 153 -9.87 -11.00 2.50
CA ALA A 153 -10.09 -9.56 2.44
C ALA A 153 -9.35 -8.96 1.23
N SER A 154 -8.05 -9.24 1.09
CA SER A 154 -7.26 -8.78 -0.06
C SER A 154 -7.73 -9.41 -1.38
N ARG A 155 -8.08 -10.71 -1.37
CA ARG A 155 -8.65 -11.40 -2.54
C ARG A 155 -9.91 -10.69 -3.07
N ARG A 156 -10.86 -10.36 -2.18
CA ARG A 156 -12.09 -9.66 -2.57
C ARG A 156 -11.82 -8.28 -3.17
N ILE A 157 -10.82 -7.56 -2.68
CA ILE A 157 -10.44 -6.26 -3.26
C ILE A 157 -9.85 -6.46 -4.66
N ALA A 158 -8.94 -7.43 -4.83
CA ALA A 158 -8.40 -7.76 -6.15
C ALA A 158 -9.52 -8.05 -7.16
N GLN A 159 -10.49 -8.89 -6.78
CA GLN A 159 -11.64 -9.24 -7.62
C GLN A 159 -12.54 -8.02 -7.92
N LYS A 160 -12.89 -7.22 -6.89
CA LYS A 160 -13.75 -6.05 -7.02
C LYS A 160 -13.14 -4.98 -7.93
N LEU A 161 -11.82 -4.84 -7.90
CA LEU A 161 -11.10 -3.89 -8.74
C LEU A 161 -10.67 -4.49 -10.08
N GLY A 162 -11.02 -5.75 -10.37
CA GLY A 162 -10.75 -6.42 -11.63
C GLY A 162 -9.27 -6.70 -11.89
N PHE A 163 -8.47 -6.93 -10.83
CA PHE A 163 -7.12 -7.46 -11.00
C PHE A 163 -7.20 -8.90 -11.50
N ALA A 164 -6.62 -9.18 -12.67
CA ALA A 164 -6.58 -10.51 -13.23
C ALA A 164 -5.70 -11.43 -12.38
N PHE A 165 -6.18 -12.63 -12.09
CA PHE A 165 -5.39 -13.64 -11.41
C PHE A 165 -4.32 -14.21 -12.37
N GLU A 166 -3.06 -14.15 -11.98
CA GLU A 166 -1.92 -14.62 -12.79
C GLU A 166 -1.38 -15.98 -12.35
N GLY A 167 -1.64 -16.38 -11.10
CA GLY A 167 -1.19 -17.67 -10.60
C GLY A 167 -0.85 -17.71 -9.12
N ILE A 168 -0.29 -18.85 -8.71
CA ILE A 168 0.13 -19.12 -7.34
C ILE A 168 1.63 -19.41 -7.32
N GLN A 169 2.36 -18.69 -6.50
CA GLN A 169 3.74 -19.00 -6.14
C GLN A 169 3.71 -19.79 -4.83
N ARG A 170 3.99 -21.08 -4.90
CA ARG A 170 3.91 -21.97 -3.74
C ARG A 170 4.94 -21.63 -2.69
N GLY A 171 4.51 -21.48 -1.44
CA GLY A 171 5.36 -21.21 -0.29
C GLY A 171 6.15 -19.90 -0.35
N ALA A 172 5.81 -18.98 -1.27
CA ALA A 172 6.60 -17.78 -1.52
C ALA A 172 6.38 -16.65 -0.51
N ASN A 173 5.27 -16.68 0.25
CA ASN A 173 5.07 -15.76 1.36
C ASN A 173 5.60 -16.36 2.65
N ILE A 174 6.33 -15.53 3.40
CA ILE A 174 6.76 -15.84 4.76
C ILE A 174 5.89 -15.02 5.70
N LEU A 175 5.12 -15.70 6.52
CA LEU A 175 4.29 -15.10 7.57
C LEU A 175 5.09 -14.97 8.88
N PRO A 176 4.62 -14.20 9.88
CA PRO A 176 5.20 -14.18 11.21
C PRO A 176 5.42 -15.58 11.77
N GLY A 177 6.51 -15.75 12.52
CA GLY A 177 6.95 -17.05 12.99
C GLY A 177 7.63 -17.94 11.92
N GLY A 178 7.95 -17.39 10.75
CA GLY A 178 8.65 -18.10 9.67
C GLY A 178 7.78 -19.10 8.90
N LYS A 179 6.47 -19.10 9.10
CA LYS A 179 5.54 -19.99 8.41
C LYS A 179 5.44 -19.62 6.92
N HIS A 180 5.65 -20.59 6.03
CA HIS A 180 5.45 -20.42 4.61
C HIS A 180 3.96 -20.54 4.23
N ALA A 181 3.53 -19.67 3.33
CA ALA A 181 2.20 -19.69 2.73
C ALA A 181 2.29 -19.45 1.22
N ASP A 182 1.32 -19.95 0.48
CA ASP A 182 1.21 -19.68 -0.94
C ASP A 182 0.90 -18.20 -1.18
N ARG A 183 1.54 -17.62 -2.20
CA ARG A 183 1.30 -16.25 -2.66
C ARG A 183 0.42 -16.30 -3.90
N HIS A 184 -0.75 -15.68 -3.80
CA HIS A 184 -1.63 -15.46 -4.94
C HIS A 184 -1.25 -14.14 -5.61
N CYS A 185 -1.00 -14.20 -6.91
CA CYS A 185 -0.55 -13.07 -7.71
C CYS A 185 -1.68 -12.60 -8.62
N HIS A 186 -1.87 -11.28 -8.66
CA HIS A 186 -2.84 -10.61 -9.50
C HIS A 186 -2.19 -9.39 -10.15
N ALA A 187 -2.66 -8.97 -11.32
CA ALA A 187 -2.20 -7.74 -11.95
C ALA A 187 -3.31 -7.02 -12.73
N ARG A 188 -3.07 -5.73 -12.95
CA ARG A 188 -3.80 -4.90 -13.91
C ARG A 188 -2.83 -4.19 -14.84
N PHE A 189 -3.35 -3.84 -16.03
CA PHE A 189 -2.58 -3.19 -17.10
C PHE A 189 -3.20 -1.85 -17.52
N ASP A 190 -4.39 -1.54 -17.03
CA ASP A 190 -5.13 -0.30 -17.28
C ASP A 190 -6.21 -0.10 -16.20
N ILE A 191 -7.03 0.94 -16.34
CA ILE A 191 -8.15 1.25 -15.45
C ILE A 191 -9.52 0.83 -16.02
N ALA A 192 -9.57 0.16 -17.16
CA ALA A 192 -10.83 -0.21 -17.81
C ALA A 192 -11.66 -1.15 -16.93
N GLY A 193 -12.95 -0.83 -16.77
CA GLY A 193 -13.87 -1.63 -15.96
C GLY A 193 -13.64 -1.55 -14.43
N MET A 194 -12.75 -0.69 -13.94
CA MET A 194 -12.69 -0.39 -12.51
C MET A 194 -13.93 0.39 -12.06
N PRO A 195 -14.41 0.16 -10.83
CA PRO A 195 -15.47 0.99 -10.26
C PRO A 195 -15.10 2.47 -10.33
N ASP A 196 -16.07 3.31 -10.66
CA ASP A 196 -15.85 4.75 -10.75
C ASP A 196 -15.38 5.32 -9.42
N LEU A 197 -14.39 6.19 -9.50
CA LEU A 197 -13.85 6.93 -8.37
C LEU A 197 -13.23 8.24 -8.89
N SER A 198 -13.65 9.36 -8.31
CA SER A 198 -12.98 10.63 -8.52
C SER A 198 -11.65 10.63 -7.80
N VAL A 199 -10.55 10.81 -8.52
CA VAL A 199 -9.19 10.86 -7.96
C VAL A 199 -8.48 12.07 -8.54
N GLN A 200 -7.85 12.84 -7.67
CA GLN A 200 -7.04 14.03 -8.01
C GLN A 200 -5.66 13.91 -7.39
N TRP A 201 -4.65 14.47 -8.02
CA TRP A 201 -3.28 14.57 -7.52
C TRP A 201 -2.58 15.82 -8.01
#